data_f5c8fa167a8e849c7749cb5d0911bd30
#
_entry.id   f5c8fa167a8e849c7749cb5d0911bd30
#
_cell.length_a   1.000
_cell.length_b   1.000
_cell.length_c   1.000
_cell.angle_alpha   90.00
_cell.angle_beta   90.00
_cell.angle_gamma   90.00
#
_symmetry.space_group_name_H-M   'P 1'
#
loop_
_entity.id
_entity.type
_entity.pdbx_description
1 polymer ?
#
loop_
_entity_poly.entity_id
_entity_poly.type
_entity_poly.pdbx_seq_one_letter_code
_entity_poly.pdbx_strand_id
1 'polypeptide(L)'
;MTWANSAKTIAWMIFTGAVLFVPAGTLEWRGGWIFMAEMVIGSLVSVLWLAWTDPALLKERLGGAFQKGQVFWDKVFTSIMMLFWYGWVVLMALDAKRWGTSHVPEWLSDVGAVLIPLGFIAVLCTFRENSFAAPVIKIQKERGQTVISTGPYAIVRHPMYAEALIYMLGMPLLLGSWLGLAVLPLIVGLLMIRTFIEERALRKDLPGYDDYAARVRYRLLPYVW
;
A
#
# COMPACT_ATOMS: atom_id res chain seq x y z
N MET A 1 -4.67 -23.93 2.22
CA MET A 1 -5.52 -22.77 2.62
C MET A 1 -6.59 -23.29 3.56
N THR A 2 -6.72 -22.77 4.77
CA THR A 2 -7.76 -23.20 5.71
C THR A 2 -9.08 -22.48 5.37
N TRP A 3 -10.23 -23.12 5.62
CA TRP A 3 -11.57 -22.52 5.46
C TRP A 3 -11.70 -21.12 6.08
N ALA A 4 -11.03 -20.91 7.22
CA ALA A 4 -11.00 -19.61 7.91
C ALA A 4 -10.32 -18.51 7.07
N ASN A 5 -9.31 -18.83 6.28
CA ASN A 5 -8.63 -17.85 5.42
C ASN A 5 -9.48 -17.50 4.20
N SER A 6 -10.19 -18.49 3.63
CA SER A 6 -11.12 -18.23 2.53
C SER A 6 -12.29 -17.34 2.95
N ALA A 7 -12.86 -17.57 4.15
CA ALA A 7 -13.93 -16.73 4.68
C ALA A 7 -13.47 -15.26 4.92
N LYS A 8 -12.25 -15.05 5.43
CA LYS A 8 -11.68 -13.71 5.60
C LYS A 8 -11.47 -13.00 4.25
N THR A 9 -11.00 -13.72 3.24
CA THR A 9 -10.82 -13.16 1.90
C THR A 9 -12.15 -12.74 1.29
N ILE A 10 -13.17 -13.59 1.37
CA ILE A 10 -14.52 -13.27 0.88
C ILE A 10 -15.10 -12.07 1.63
N ALA A 11 -14.99 -12.04 2.97
CA ALA A 11 -15.46 -10.91 3.77
C ALA A 11 -14.74 -9.60 3.38
N TRP A 12 -13.44 -9.65 3.14
CA TRP A 12 -12.68 -8.49 2.67
C TRP A 12 -13.13 -8.02 1.27
N MET A 13 -13.40 -8.94 0.35
CA MET A 13 -13.92 -8.60 -0.99
C MET A 13 -15.29 -7.94 -0.91
N ILE A 14 -16.21 -8.51 -0.11
CA ILE A 14 -17.56 -7.95 0.11
C ILE A 14 -17.44 -6.56 0.74
N PHE A 15 -16.61 -6.42 1.76
CA PHE A 15 -16.39 -5.13 2.45
C PHE A 15 -15.83 -4.07 1.48
N THR A 16 -14.80 -4.40 0.72
CA THR A 16 -14.19 -3.47 -0.25
C THR A 16 -15.18 -3.09 -1.35
N GLY A 17 -15.95 -4.07 -1.87
CA GLY A 17 -17.02 -3.82 -2.82
C GLY A 17 -18.12 -2.90 -2.23
N ALA A 18 -18.53 -3.12 -0.99
CA ALA A 18 -19.50 -2.28 -0.31
C ALA A 18 -18.98 -0.84 -0.12
N VAL A 19 -17.73 -0.67 0.32
CA VAL A 19 -17.09 0.65 0.48
C VAL A 19 -17.01 1.40 -0.85
N LEU A 20 -16.91 0.71 -1.97
CA LEU A 20 -16.83 1.32 -3.30
C LEU A 20 -18.22 1.58 -3.90
N PHE A 21 -19.08 0.56 -3.99
CA PHE A 21 -20.32 0.63 -4.77
C PHE A 21 -21.52 1.21 -4.01
N VAL A 22 -21.56 1.10 -2.67
CA VAL A 22 -22.67 1.70 -1.88
C VAL A 22 -22.62 3.23 -1.93
N PRO A 23 -21.46 3.90 -1.73
CA PRO A 23 -21.39 5.35 -1.92
C PRO A 23 -21.61 5.76 -3.38
N ALA A 24 -21.11 5.00 -4.36
CA ALA A 24 -21.34 5.25 -5.78
C ALA A 24 -22.85 5.25 -6.14
N GLY A 25 -23.65 4.41 -5.46
CA GLY A 25 -25.09 4.26 -5.70
C GLY A 25 -25.42 3.55 -7.02
N THR A 26 -24.44 2.90 -7.66
CA THR A 26 -24.60 2.15 -8.91
C THR A 26 -23.56 1.06 -9.02
N LEU A 27 -23.94 -0.04 -9.69
CA LEU A 27 -23.02 -1.09 -10.14
C LEU A 27 -22.56 -0.87 -11.59
N GLU A 28 -23.14 0.09 -12.32
CA GLU A 28 -22.76 0.45 -13.69
C GLU A 28 -21.53 1.37 -13.69
N TRP A 29 -20.38 0.79 -13.29
CA TRP A 29 -19.14 1.53 -13.15
C TRP A 29 -17.94 0.69 -13.59
N ARG A 30 -17.54 0.84 -14.88
CA ARG A 30 -16.40 0.12 -15.48
C ARG A 30 -15.13 0.24 -14.60
N GLY A 31 -14.75 1.47 -14.21
CA GLY A 31 -13.56 1.72 -13.40
C GLY A 31 -13.63 1.03 -12.03
N GLY A 32 -14.81 1.00 -11.39
CA GLY A 32 -15.03 0.31 -10.12
C GLY A 32 -14.81 -1.20 -10.22
N TRP A 33 -15.30 -1.84 -11.28
CA TRP A 33 -15.11 -3.27 -11.50
C TRP A 33 -13.68 -3.62 -11.87
N ILE A 34 -13.01 -2.81 -12.71
CA ILE A 34 -11.58 -3.00 -13.01
C ILE A 34 -10.77 -2.88 -11.73
N PHE A 35 -11.00 -1.84 -10.92
CA PHE A 35 -10.32 -1.67 -9.64
C PHE A 35 -10.50 -2.88 -8.72
N MET A 36 -11.72 -3.39 -8.56
CA MET A 36 -11.98 -4.58 -7.75
C MET A 36 -11.24 -5.80 -8.28
N ALA A 37 -11.25 -6.01 -9.60
CA ALA A 37 -10.53 -7.13 -10.22
C ALA A 37 -9.02 -7.03 -9.99
N GLU A 38 -8.43 -5.85 -10.15
CA GLU A 38 -7.00 -5.61 -9.93
C GLU A 38 -6.60 -5.81 -8.47
N MET A 39 -7.42 -5.34 -7.51
CA MET A 39 -7.18 -5.57 -6.08
C MET A 39 -7.21 -7.05 -5.72
N VAL A 40 -8.18 -7.80 -6.26
CA VAL A 40 -8.31 -9.24 -6.02
C VAL A 40 -7.15 -10.01 -6.66
N ILE A 41 -6.88 -9.74 -7.95
CA ILE A 41 -5.82 -10.42 -8.70
C ILE A 41 -4.45 -10.08 -8.11
N GLY A 42 -4.15 -8.80 -7.86
CA GLY A 42 -2.89 -8.36 -7.30
C GLY A 42 -2.63 -8.94 -5.90
N SER A 43 -3.66 -8.97 -5.06
CA SER A 43 -3.58 -9.60 -3.74
C SER A 43 -3.35 -11.11 -3.84
N LEU A 44 -4.09 -11.81 -4.71
CA LEU A 44 -3.95 -13.25 -4.92
C LEU A 44 -2.56 -13.61 -5.45
N VAL A 45 -2.09 -12.90 -6.48
CA VAL A 45 -0.74 -13.07 -7.04
C VAL A 45 0.31 -12.86 -5.96
N SER A 46 0.20 -11.79 -5.16
CA SER A 46 1.15 -11.50 -4.07
C SER A 46 1.16 -12.60 -3.01
N VAL A 47 -0.02 -13.10 -2.59
CA VAL A 47 -0.14 -14.18 -1.61
C VAL A 47 0.45 -15.49 -2.14
N LEU A 48 0.11 -15.88 -3.38
CA LEU A 48 0.60 -17.13 -3.99
C LEU A 48 2.12 -17.06 -4.21
N TRP A 49 2.62 -15.94 -4.69
CA TRP A 49 4.04 -15.74 -4.92
C TRP A 49 4.83 -15.79 -3.60
N LEU A 50 4.40 -15.07 -2.56
CA LEU A 50 5.03 -15.12 -1.24
C LEU A 50 4.90 -16.50 -0.57
N ALA A 51 3.79 -17.21 -0.77
CA ALA A 51 3.63 -18.57 -0.24
C ALA A 51 4.70 -19.51 -0.80
N TRP A 52 5.14 -19.28 -2.02
CA TRP A 52 6.16 -20.09 -2.67
C TRP A 52 7.59 -19.58 -2.41
N THR A 53 7.81 -18.26 -2.40
CA THR A 53 9.16 -17.65 -2.36
C THR A 53 9.60 -17.28 -0.95
N ASP A 54 8.68 -16.75 -0.11
CA ASP A 54 8.96 -16.31 1.27
C ASP A 54 7.75 -16.50 2.20
N PRO A 55 7.49 -17.74 2.67
CA PRO A 55 6.40 -18.01 3.60
C PRO A 55 6.51 -17.26 4.92
N ALA A 56 7.73 -16.88 5.35
CA ALA A 56 7.96 -16.13 6.56
C ALA A 56 7.47 -14.68 6.43
N LEU A 57 7.77 -14.01 5.31
CA LEU A 57 7.21 -12.70 5.01
C LEU A 57 5.69 -12.76 4.83
N LEU A 58 5.16 -13.79 4.14
CA LEU A 58 3.72 -13.97 4.02
C LEU A 58 3.04 -14.03 5.38
N LYS A 59 3.57 -14.80 6.33
CA LYS A 59 3.03 -14.88 7.70
C LYS A 59 2.98 -13.52 8.38
N GLU A 60 4.04 -12.70 8.23
CA GLU A 60 4.09 -11.34 8.76
C GLU A 60 3.01 -10.45 8.11
N ARG A 61 2.86 -10.53 6.79
CA ARG A 61 1.89 -9.71 6.07
C ARG A 61 0.44 -10.11 6.33
N LEU A 62 0.17 -11.39 6.58
CA LEU A 62 -1.15 -11.87 7.00
C LEU A 62 -1.45 -11.62 8.48
N GLY A 63 -0.49 -11.14 9.26
CA GLY A 63 -0.64 -10.81 10.68
C GLY A 63 -1.61 -9.65 10.99
N GLY A 64 -2.08 -8.96 9.95
CA GLY A 64 -3.04 -7.85 10.09
C GLY A 64 -2.39 -6.50 10.41
N ALA A 65 -3.25 -5.51 10.65
CA ALA A 65 -2.86 -4.12 10.86
C ALA A 65 -2.32 -3.83 12.28
N PHE A 66 -2.56 -4.74 13.23
CA PHE A 66 -2.09 -4.60 14.62
C PHE A 66 -1.36 -5.86 15.06
N GLN A 67 -0.06 -5.73 15.35
CA GLN A 67 0.80 -6.87 15.63
C GLN A 67 1.55 -6.72 16.94
N LYS A 68 1.99 -7.86 17.51
CA LYS A 68 2.91 -7.88 18.65
C LYS A 68 4.25 -7.25 18.24
N GLY A 69 4.81 -6.42 19.11
CA GLY A 69 6.08 -5.73 18.85
C GLY A 69 5.97 -4.50 17.94
N GLN A 70 4.77 -4.18 17.44
CA GLN A 70 4.54 -2.95 16.67
C GLN A 70 4.75 -1.70 17.52
N VAL A 71 5.45 -0.71 16.98
CA VAL A 71 5.67 0.59 17.62
C VAL A 71 4.34 1.27 17.95
N PHE A 72 4.21 1.84 19.15
CA PHE A 72 2.96 2.46 19.60
C PHE A 72 2.44 3.53 18.63
N TRP A 73 3.32 4.45 18.23
CA TRP A 73 2.95 5.51 17.28
C TRP A 73 2.55 4.97 15.90
N ASP A 74 3.08 3.82 15.47
CA ASP A 74 2.63 3.16 14.25
C ASP A 74 1.22 2.57 14.40
N LYS A 75 0.82 2.10 15.59
CA LYS A 75 -0.58 1.67 15.82
C LYS A 75 -1.55 2.83 15.68
N VAL A 76 -1.24 3.98 16.28
CA VAL A 76 -2.05 5.20 16.16
C VAL A 76 -2.11 5.63 14.69
N PHE A 77 -0.96 5.69 14.04
CA PHE A 77 -0.86 6.07 12.63
C PHE A 77 -1.63 5.11 11.72
N THR A 78 -1.49 3.80 11.92
CA THR A 78 -2.22 2.78 11.15
C THR A 78 -3.73 2.94 11.27
N SER A 79 -4.25 3.25 12.47
CA SER A 79 -5.68 3.51 12.68
C SER A 79 -6.15 4.73 11.88
N ILE A 80 -5.39 5.82 11.92
CA ILE A 80 -5.67 7.05 11.15
C ILE A 80 -5.60 6.75 9.65
N MET A 81 -4.56 6.05 9.19
CA MET A 81 -4.38 5.71 7.79
C MET A 81 -5.51 4.81 7.26
N MET A 82 -5.99 3.86 8.04
CA MET A 82 -7.14 3.03 7.64
C MET A 82 -8.39 3.88 7.44
N LEU A 83 -8.67 4.80 8.37
CA LEU A 83 -9.80 5.72 8.25
C LEU A 83 -9.68 6.62 7.00
N PHE A 84 -8.50 7.22 6.79
CA PHE A 84 -8.22 8.04 5.62
C PHE A 84 -8.32 7.24 4.32
N TRP A 85 -7.80 6.01 4.31
CA TRP A 85 -7.83 5.13 3.15
C TRP A 85 -9.26 4.83 2.70
N TYR A 86 -10.10 4.34 3.62
CA TYR A 86 -11.49 4.04 3.29
C TYR A 86 -12.29 5.31 3.01
N GLY A 87 -12.05 6.41 3.73
CA GLY A 87 -12.65 7.71 3.45
C GLY A 87 -12.29 8.23 2.06
N TRP A 88 -11.06 8.01 1.62
CA TRP A 88 -10.59 8.38 0.28
C TRP A 88 -11.26 7.55 -0.82
N VAL A 89 -11.42 6.23 -0.62
CA VAL A 89 -12.16 5.37 -1.56
C VAL A 89 -13.64 5.80 -1.65
N VAL A 90 -14.27 6.07 -0.51
CA VAL A 90 -15.64 6.58 -0.46
C VAL A 90 -15.76 7.93 -1.17
N LEU A 91 -14.83 8.85 -0.94
CA LEU A 91 -14.80 10.15 -1.61
C LEU A 91 -14.72 10.00 -3.14
N MET A 92 -13.83 9.13 -3.64
CA MET A 92 -13.72 8.88 -5.08
C MET A 92 -15.02 8.32 -5.66
N ALA A 93 -15.68 7.41 -4.95
CA ALA A 93 -16.95 6.84 -5.39
C ALA A 93 -18.09 7.87 -5.42
N LEU A 94 -18.17 8.72 -4.39
CA LEU A 94 -19.13 9.82 -4.33
C LEU A 94 -18.89 10.83 -5.45
N ASP A 95 -17.65 11.27 -5.64
CA ASP A 95 -17.26 12.26 -6.63
C ASP A 95 -17.51 11.78 -8.07
N ALA A 96 -17.02 10.58 -8.40
CA ALA A 96 -17.09 10.06 -9.75
C ALA A 96 -18.51 9.61 -10.17
N LYS A 97 -19.35 9.16 -9.22
CA LYS A 97 -20.65 8.54 -9.55
C LYS A 97 -21.84 9.20 -8.88
N ARG A 98 -21.83 9.36 -7.54
CA ARG A 98 -23.00 9.85 -6.83
C ARG A 98 -23.25 11.33 -7.09
N TRP A 99 -22.21 12.14 -6.99
CA TRP A 99 -22.27 13.58 -7.26
C TRP A 99 -22.06 13.90 -8.74
N GLY A 100 -21.25 13.07 -9.44
CA GLY A 100 -20.93 13.28 -10.84
C GLY A 100 -20.15 14.59 -11.10
N THR A 101 -19.37 15.04 -10.11
CA THR A 101 -18.64 16.31 -10.17
C THR A 101 -17.33 16.20 -10.96
N SER A 102 -16.79 15.01 -11.07
CA SER A 102 -15.55 14.73 -11.83
C SER A 102 -15.84 14.06 -13.17
N HIS A 103 -15.15 14.53 -14.22
CA HIS A 103 -15.15 13.92 -15.54
C HIS A 103 -13.70 13.69 -15.99
N VAL A 104 -13.13 12.54 -15.56
CA VAL A 104 -11.80 12.11 -16.01
C VAL A 104 -11.93 11.49 -17.39
N PRO A 105 -11.13 11.93 -18.39
CA PRO A 105 -11.13 11.34 -19.72
C PRO A 105 -10.83 9.84 -19.70
N GLU A 106 -11.46 9.05 -20.58
CA GLU A 106 -11.31 7.59 -20.60
C GLU A 106 -9.84 7.14 -20.72
N TRP A 107 -9.06 7.81 -21.55
CA TRP A 107 -7.64 7.48 -21.73
C TRP A 107 -6.84 7.64 -20.44
N LEU A 108 -7.17 8.62 -19.56
CA LEU A 108 -6.55 8.74 -18.24
C LEU A 108 -7.01 7.64 -17.27
N SER A 109 -8.28 7.22 -17.37
CA SER A 109 -8.78 6.06 -16.65
C SER A 109 -8.04 4.78 -17.04
N ASP A 110 -7.75 4.61 -18.33
CA ASP A 110 -6.96 3.48 -18.83
C ASP A 110 -5.48 3.57 -18.37
N VAL A 111 -4.89 4.77 -18.30
CA VAL A 111 -3.59 4.99 -17.65
C VAL A 111 -3.65 4.56 -16.18
N GLY A 112 -4.70 4.93 -15.45
CA GLY A 112 -4.93 4.50 -14.08
C GLY A 112 -4.96 2.98 -13.92
N ALA A 113 -5.66 2.28 -14.85
CA ALA A 113 -5.72 0.83 -14.90
C ALA A 113 -4.36 0.16 -15.16
N VAL A 114 -3.42 0.85 -15.80
CA VAL A 114 -2.05 0.34 -15.99
C VAL A 114 -1.18 0.62 -14.76
N LEU A 115 -1.33 1.78 -14.13
CA LEU A 115 -0.51 2.16 -12.98
C LEU A 115 -0.72 1.25 -11.76
N ILE A 116 -1.95 0.79 -11.52
CA ILE A 116 -2.25 -0.07 -10.36
C ILE A 116 -1.47 -1.38 -10.42
N PRO A 117 -1.55 -2.21 -11.48
CA PRO A 117 -0.75 -3.43 -11.56
C PRO A 117 0.76 -3.16 -11.61
N LEU A 118 1.22 -2.06 -12.20
CA LEU A 118 2.64 -1.68 -12.13
C LEU A 118 3.10 -1.44 -10.70
N GLY A 119 2.28 -0.76 -9.86
CA GLY A 119 2.56 -0.59 -8.45
C GLY A 119 2.64 -1.93 -7.71
N PHE A 120 1.74 -2.88 -7.98
CA PHE A 120 1.81 -4.24 -7.42
C PHE A 120 3.10 -4.97 -7.81
N ILE A 121 3.47 -4.92 -9.10
CA ILE A 121 4.69 -5.56 -9.60
C ILE A 121 5.93 -4.95 -8.92
N ALA A 122 6.00 -3.63 -8.80
CA ALA A 122 7.09 -2.95 -8.14
C ALA A 122 7.24 -3.39 -6.68
N VAL A 123 6.13 -3.46 -5.93
CA VAL A 123 6.13 -3.94 -4.52
C VAL A 123 6.63 -5.39 -4.41
N LEU A 124 6.36 -6.25 -5.39
CA LEU A 124 6.91 -7.62 -5.40
C LEU A 124 8.44 -7.61 -5.55
N CYS A 125 9.03 -6.65 -6.29
CA CYS A 125 10.48 -6.49 -6.35
C CYS A 125 11.06 -6.13 -4.98
N THR A 126 10.40 -5.25 -4.23
CA THR A 126 10.79 -4.94 -2.84
C THR A 126 10.66 -6.16 -1.92
N PHE A 127 9.61 -6.95 -2.03
CA PHE A 127 9.45 -8.19 -1.23
C PHE A 127 10.51 -9.24 -1.54
N ARG A 128 10.94 -9.33 -2.79
CA ARG A 128 12.02 -10.23 -3.19
C ARG A 128 13.34 -9.93 -2.47
N GLU A 129 13.64 -8.65 -2.27
CA GLU A 129 14.87 -8.19 -1.63
C GLU A 129 14.78 -8.21 -0.10
N ASN A 130 13.60 -7.97 0.46
CA ASN A 130 13.44 -7.74 1.90
C ASN A 130 12.39 -8.66 2.53
N SER A 131 12.85 -9.77 3.10
CA SER A 131 12.01 -10.69 3.88
C SER A 131 11.44 -10.10 5.17
N PHE A 132 11.88 -8.90 5.57
CA PHE A 132 11.41 -8.20 6.77
C PHE A 132 10.38 -7.09 6.46
N ALA A 133 9.92 -6.96 5.21
CA ALA A 133 8.96 -5.94 4.77
C ALA A 133 7.53 -6.17 5.33
N ALA A 134 7.38 -6.10 6.66
CA ALA A 134 6.10 -6.22 7.36
C ALA A 134 5.17 -5.03 7.06
N PRO A 135 3.84 -5.19 7.19
CA PRO A 135 2.89 -4.08 6.98
C PRO A 135 2.89 -3.06 8.13
N VAL A 136 3.56 -3.38 9.24
CA VAL A 136 3.65 -2.58 10.46
C VAL A 136 5.10 -2.30 10.84
N ILE A 137 5.35 -1.18 11.53
CA ILE A 137 6.70 -0.82 12.00
C ILE A 137 7.02 -1.63 13.26
N LYS A 138 7.92 -2.60 13.10
CA LYS A 138 8.49 -3.40 14.19
C LYS A 138 9.88 -3.90 13.80
N ILE A 139 10.73 -4.12 14.78
CA ILE A 139 12.02 -4.79 14.57
C ILE A 139 11.85 -6.27 14.87
N GLN A 140 12.15 -7.12 13.88
CA GLN A 140 11.94 -8.57 13.91
C GLN A 140 13.20 -9.27 14.44
N LYS A 141 13.58 -8.97 15.71
CA LYS A 141 14.81 -9.53 16.35
C LYS A 141 14.81 -11.05 16.37
N GLU A 142 13.64 -11.64 16.55
CA GLU A 142 13.44 -13.10 16.55
C GLU A 142 13.70 -13.77 15.20
N ARG A 143 13.67 -12.97 14.11
CA ARG A 143 14.01 -13.41 12.75
C ARG A 143 15.42 -12.98 12.33
N GLY A 144 16.21 -12.39 13.23
CA GLY A 144 17.55 -11.91 12.91
C GLY A 144 17.57 -10.78 11.88
N GLN A 145 16.62 -9.83 11.97
CA GLN A 145 16.51 -8.72 11.02
C GLN A 145 17.83 -7.97 10.87
N THR A 146 18.26 -7.80 9.63
CA THR A 146 19.43 -7.01 9.23
C THR A 146 19.02 -5.89 8.29
N VAL A 147 19.93 -4.95 8.06
CA VAL A 147 19.71 -3.87 7.08
C VAL A 147 19.82 -4.44 5.67
N ILE A 148 18.78 -4.22 4.87
CA ILE A 148 18.78 -4.54 3.44
C ILE A 148 19.21 -3.29 2.67
N SER A 149 20.19 -3.44 1.77
CA SER A 149 20.77 -2.33 0.99
C SER A 149 20.92 -2.67 -0.49
N THR A 150 20.28 -3.76 -0.96
CA THR A 150 20.31 -4.25 -2.34
C THR A 150 19.01 -3.95 -3.07
N GLY A 151 18.97 -4.15 -4.38
CA GLY A 151 17.80 -3.92 -5.20
C GLY A 151 17.25 -2.49 -5.06
N PRO A 152 15.94 -2.30 -4.90
CA PRO A 152 15.34 -0.98 -4.73
C PRO A 152 15.87 -0.21 -3.51
N TYR A 153 16.33 -0.92 -2.46
CA TYR A 153 16.94 -0.31 -1.26
C TYR A 153 18.31 0.32 -1.50
N ALA A 154 18.98 0.01 -2.64
CA ALA A 154 20.18 0.72 -3.04
C ALA A 154 19.92 2.13 -3.58
N ILE A 155 18.66 2.43 -3.95
CA ILE A 155 18.25 3.69 -4.57
C ILE A 155 17.56 4.60 -3.56
N VAL A 156 16.55 4.06 -2.84
CA VAL A 156 15.77 4.77 -1.82
C VAL A 156 15.61 3.90 -0.57
N ARG A 157 15.45 4.53 0.59
CA ARG A 157 15.35 3.80 1.86
C ARG A 157 14.00 3.13 2.09
N HIS A 158 12.93 3.66 1.49
CA HIS A 158 11.56 3.16 1.65
C HIS A 158 10.91 2.85 0.29
N PRO A 159 11.47 1.90 -0.49
CA PRO A 159 10.99 1.61 -1.84
C PRO A 159 9.52 1.18 -1.85
N MET A 160 9.07 0.38 -0.88
CA MET A 160 7.67 -0.06 -0.80
C MET A 160 6.69 1.12 -0.73
N TYR A 161 7.06 2.24 -0.08
CA TYR A 161 6.22 3.43 -0.05
C TYR A 161 6.27 4.20 -1.37
N ALA A 162 7.45 4.30 -1.98
CA ALA A 162 7.61 4.90 -3.31
C ALA A 162 6.77 4.16 -4.37
N GLU A 163 6.80 2.84 -4.33
CA GLU A 163 6.05 1.96 -5.24
C GLU A 163 4.54 2.06 -4.99
N ALA A 164 4.12 2.20 -3.71
CA ALA A 164 2.73 2.42 -3.36
C ALA A 164 2.19 3.75 -3.94
N LEU A 165 3.01 4.78 -4.12
CA LEU A 165 2.59 6.04 -4.76
C LEU A 165 2.15 5.83 -6.21
N ILE A 166 2.74 4.85 -6.92
CA ILE A 166 2.38 4.55 -8.31
C ILE A 166 0.93 4.07 -8.36
N TYR A 167 0.59 3.10 -7.52
CA TYR A 167 -0.76 2.57 -7.50
C TYR A 167 -1.76 3.57 -6.90
N MET A 168 -1.36 4.38 -5.91
CA MET A 168 -2.18 5.45 -5.34
C MET A 168 -2.50 6.55 -6.35
N LEU A 169 -1.60 6.85 -7.28
CA LEU A 169 -1.86 7.73 -8.40
C LEU A 169 -2.85 7.10 -9.40
N GLY A 170 -2.72 5.80 -9.65
CA GLY A 170 -3.60 5.07 -10.56
C GLY A 170 -5.06 5.01 -10.10
N MET A 171 -5.30 4.91 -8.78
CA MET A 171 -6.65 4.75 -8.22
C MET A 171 -7.62 5.89 -8.61
N PRO A 172 -7.34 7.19 -8.32
CA PRO A 172 -8.28 8.25 -8.65
C PRO A 172 -8.46 8.42 -10.17
N LEU A 173 -7.44 8.14 -10.96
CA LEU A 173 -7.53 8.17 -12.43
C LEU A 173 -8.47 7.05 -12.93
N LEU A 174 -8.26 5.81 -12.49
CA LEU A 174 -9.10 4.67 -12.87
C LEU A 174 -10.55 4.85 -12.42
N LEU A 175 -10.74 5.32 -11.18
CA LEU A 175 -12.07 5.53 -10.61
C LEU A 175 -12.77 6.78 -11.14
N GLY A 176 -12.06 7.66 -11.83
CA GLY A 176 -12.64 8.84 -12.49
C GLY A 176 -12.86 10.03 -11.56
N SER A 177 -12.01 10.22 -10.53
CA SER A 177 -12.18 11.24 -9.49
C SER A 177 -11.03 12.25 -9.44
N TRP A 178 -11.29 13.49 -9.82
CA TRP A 178 -10.35 14.60 -9.62
C TRP A 178 -10.19 15.00 -8.16
N LEU A 179 -11.27 14.90 -7.34
CA LEU A 179 -11.17 15.14 -5.90
C LEU A 179 -10.28 14.08 -5.24
N GLY A 180 -10.37 12.81 -5.66
CA GLY A 180 -9.47 11.77 -5.22
C GLY A 180 -8.01 12.10 -5.53
N LEU A 181 -7.72 12.62 -6.71
CA LEU A 181 -6.37 13.06 -7.09
C LEU A 181 -5.93 14.27 -6.26
N ALA A 182 -6.82 15.22 -5.99
CA ALA A 182 -6.52 16.40 -5.17
C ALA A 182 -6.18 16.06 -3.72
N VAL A 183 -6.69 14.94 -3.18
CA VAL A 183 -6.37 14.45 -1.81
C VAL A 183 -5.02 13.72 -1.77
N LEU A 184 -4.50 13.24 -2.90
CA LEU A 184 -3.26 12.47 -2.94
C LEU A 184 -2.06 13.14 -2.23
N PRO A 185 -1.80 14.46 -2.35
CA PRO A 185 -0.73 15.13 -1.61
C PRO A 185 -0.84 14.98 -0.08
N LEU A 186 -2.06 14.95 0.47
CA LEU A 186 -2.28 14.71 1.89
C LEU A 186 -1.86 13.29 2.28
N ILE A 187 -2.20 12.29 1.46
CA ILE A 187 -1.80 10.89 1.69
C ILE A 187 -0.29 10.74 1.62
N VAL A 188 0.35 11.40 0.65
CA VAL A 188 1.82 11.46 0.55
C VAL A 188 2.42 12.06 1.82
N GLY A 189 1.87 13.16 2.33
CA GLY A 189 2.29 13.78 3.60
C GLY A 189 2.18 12.81 4.78
N LEU A 190 1.09 12.04 4.86
CA LEU A 190 0.93 10.99 5.89
C LEU A 190 1.98 9.88 5.75
N LEU A 191 2.30 9.43 4.53
CA LEU A 191 3.38 8.47 4.30
C LEU A 191 4.75 9.03 4.70
N MET A 192 5.00 10.32 4.46
CA MET A 192 6.23 10.98 4.93
C MET A 192 6.33 10.95 6.46
N ILE A 193 5.23 11.22 7.18
CA ILE A 193 5.19 11.11 8.65
C ILE A 193 5.50 9.68 9.08
N ARG A 194 4.89 8.67 8.44
CA ARG A 194 5.16 7.26 8.71
C ARG A 194 6.64 6.91 8.50
N THR A 195 7.23 7.40 7.41
CA THR A 195 8.65 7.23 7.13
C THR A 195 9.54 7.74 8.28
N PHE A 196 9.23 8.91 8.86
CA PHE A 196 9.96 9.42 10.02
C PHE A 196 9.79 8.54 11.27
N ILE A 197 8.58 8.03 11.53
CA ILE A 197 8.33 7.12 12.65
C ILE A 197 9.15 5.83 12.47
N GLU A 198 9.17 5.28 11.27
CA GLU A 198 9.91 4.05 10.93
C GLU A 198 11.43 4.27 11.05
N GLU A 199 11.97 5.33 10.44
CA GLU A 199 13.41 5.63 10.54
C GLU A 199 13.87 5.83 11.98
N ARG A 200 13.04 6.45 12.84
CA ARG A 200 13.35 6.59 14.25
C ARG A 200 13.47 5.23 14.96
N ALA A 201 12.57 4.29 14.65
CA ALA A 201 12.63 2.94 15.20
C ALA A 201 13.85 2.16 14.66
N LEU A 202 14.11 2.24 13.35
CA LEU A 202 15.23 1.57 12.69
C LEU A 202 16.59 2.08 13.22
N ARG A 203 16.77 3.39 13.35
CA ARG A 203 17.99 4.00 13.92
C ARG A 203 18.24 3.58 15.36
N LYS A 204 17.17 3.45 16.15
CA LYS A 204 17.27 3.06 17.55
C LYS A 204 17.59 1.58 17.75
N ASP A 205 16.96 0.71 16.96
CA ASP A 205 16.86 -0.72 17.28
C ASP A 205 17.47 -1.67 16.23
N LEU A 206 17.91 -1.15 15.06
CA LEU A 206 18.51 -1.95 13.98
C LEU A 206 19.99 -1.55 13.77
N PRO A 207 20.95 -2.36 14.21
CA PRO A 207 22.38 -2.07 14.02
C PRO A 207 22.76 -1.89 12.55
N GLY A 208 23.59 -0.89 12.25
CA GLY A 208 24.06 -0.59 10.89
C GLY A 208 23.10 0.27 10.05
N TYR A 209 21.92 0.63 10.58
CA TYR A 209 20.98 1.46 9.82
C TYR A 209 21.49 2.88 9.56
N ASP A 210 22.23 3.48 10.49
CA ASP A 210 22.80 4.82 10.31
C ASP A 210 23.84 4.86 9.18
N ASP A 211 24.70 3.84 9.09
CA ASP A 211 25.67 3.71 8.00
C ASP A 211 25.00 3.53 6.64
N TYR A 212 23.91 2.75 6.62
CA TYR A 212 23.07 2.61 5.43
C TYR A 212 22.42 3.95 5.03
N ALA A 213 21.81 4.64 5.98
CA ALA A 213 21.13 5.92 5.74
C ALA A 213 22.11 7.04 5.31
N ALA A 214 23.39 6.95 5.70
CA ALA A 214 24.45 7.87 5.23
C ALA A 214 24.80 7.61 3.75
N ARG A 215 24.75 6.37 3.28
CA ARG A 215 25.02 6.02 1.89
C ARG A 215 23.83 6.24 0.97
N VAL A 216 22.64 5.81 1.37
CA VAL A 216 21.39 5.94 0.59
C VAL A 216 20.63 7.17 1.11
N ARG A 217 20.82 8.31 0.44
CA ARG A 217 20.34 9.62 0.92
C ARG A 217 18.83 9.81 0.77
N TYR A 218 18.24 9.25 -0.29
CA TYR A 218 16.82 9.46 -0.63
C TYR A 218 15.91 8.52 0.13
N ARG A 219 14.76 9.03 0.57
CA ARG A 219 13.75 8.25 1.29
C ARG A 219 12.76 7.57 0.35
N LEU A 220 12.08 8.34 -0.48
CA LEU A 220 11.02 7.86 -1.38
C LEU A 220 11.36 8.09 -2.85
N LEU A 221 11.76 9.31 -3.21
CA LEU A 221 11.96 9.72 -4.59
C LEU A 221 13.41 10.18 -4.77
N PRO A 222 14.17 9.54 -5.69
CA PRO A 222 15.52 9.96 -6.00
C PRO A 222 15.56 11.45 -6.40
N TYR A 223 16.55 12.16 -5.92
CA TYR A 223 16.80 13.59 -6.17
C TYR A 223 15.74 14.57 -5.60
N VAL A 224 14.66 14.08 -4.96
CA VAL A 224 13.60 14.92 -4.37
C VAL A 224 13.62 14.83 -2.85
N TRP A 225 13.55 13.65 -2.28
CA TRP A 225 13.45 13.44 -0.83
C TRP A 225 13.92 12.06 -0.37
#